data_39068a775c2dc516ffeaa29d6aa4b121
#
_entry.id   39068a775c2dc516ffeaa29d6aa4b121
#
_cell.length_a   1.000
_cell.length_b   1.000
_cell.length_c   1.000
_cell.angle_alpha   90.00
_cell.angle_beta   90.00
_cell.angle_gamma   90.00
#
_symmetry.space_group_name_H-M   'P 1'
#
loop_
_entity.id
_entity.type
_entity.pdbx_description
1 polymer ?
#
loop_
_entity_poly.entity_id
_entity_poly.type
_entity_poly.pdbx_seq_one_letter_code
_entity_poly.pdbx_strand_id
1 'polypeptide(L)'
;NIENEYTFNLAKVFGAPVILHSEIRDGSLRAVAQEKGVPILLYEAGEALRFDESSIRIGVHGIVNVLREINMLPKLARKKLVKVPVVTKSSQWVRASESGMLRTIKALGDTVQKGEIVAFIDEPLDDECFEIKASFDGIIIGKSEIPLVQAGDAVFHIARFSDLETAEHKIEYFSEDAIEQSEFHELNDEDSIE
;
A
#
# COMPACT_ATOMS: atom_id res chain seq x y z
N ASN A 1 1.78 13.98 -5.92
CA ASN A 1 1.53 15.16 -5.08
C ASN A 1 0.02 15.40 -5.02
N ILE A 2 -0.61 15.30 -3.83
CA ILE A 2 -2.05 15.50 -3.63
C ILE A 2 -2.47 16.99 -3.70
N GLU A 3 -1.55 17.91 -3.71
CA GLU A 3 -1.80 19.34 -3.89
C GLU A 3 -2.12 19.70 -5.34
N ASN A 4 -1.69 18.85 -6.28
CA ASN A 4 -2.12 18.97 -7.67
C ASN A 4 -3.47 18.27 -7.83
N GLU A 5 -4.53 19.05 -8.02
CA GLU A 5 -5.92 18.58 -8.09
C GLU A 5 -6.13 17.54 -9.18
N TYR A 6 -5.52 17.73 -10.35
CA TYR A 6 -5.64 16.78 -11.47
C TYR A 6 -5.02 15.42 -11.12
N THR A 7 -3.79 15.42 -10.62
CA THR A 7 -3.09 14.18 -10.21
C THR A 7 -3.82 13.49 -9.06
N PHE A 8 -4.34 14.28 -8.10
CA PHE A 8 -5.10 13.73 -6.98
C PHE A 8 -6.43 13.09 -7.43
N ASN A 9 -7.13 13.71 -8.39
CA ASN A 9 -8.33 13.12 -8.97
C ASN A 9 -8.04 11.82 -9.71
N LEU A 10 -6.95 11.76 -10.47
CA LEU A 10 -6.52 10.51 -11.12
C LEU A 10 -6.17 9.42 -10.08
N ALA A 11 -5.54 9.78 -8.96
CA ALA A 11 -5.24 8.83 -7.88
C ALA A 11 -6.54 8.27 -7.24
N LYS A 12 -7.55 9.11 -7.03
CA LYS A 12 -8.88 8.65 -6.57
C LYS A 12 -9.56 7.71 -7.57
N VAL A 13 -9.49 8.04 -8.84
CA VAL A 13 -10.06 7.24 -9.94
C VAL A 13 -9.32 5.91 -10.08
N PHE A 14 -8.01 5.88 -9.86
CA PHE A 14 -7.22 4.65 -9.84
C PHE A 14 -7.81 3.63 -8.86
N GLY A 15 -8.18 4.06 -7.66
CA GLY A 15 -8.95 3.25 -6.72
C GLY A 15 -8.12 2.31 -5.85
N ALA A 16 -6.84 2.60 -5.59
CA ALA A 16 -6.06 1.91 -4.57
C ALA A 16 -6.59 2.24 -3.16
N PRO A 17 -6.42 1.35 -2.16
CA PRO A 17 -6.95 1.56 -0.80
C PRO A 17 -6.44 2.82 -0.13
N VAL A 18 -5.16 3.15 -0.33
CA VAL A 18 -4.46 4.26 0.32
C VAL A 18 -3.85 5.19 -0.73
N ILE A 19 -4.06 6.49 -0.57
CA ILE A 19 -3.35 7.54 -1.30
C ILE A 19 -2.41 8.23 -0.33
N LEU A 20 -1.10 8.10 -0.59
CA LEU A 20 -0.05 8.75 0.17
C LEU A 20 0.46 10.00 -0.55
N HIS A 21 0.46 11.13 0.16
CA HIS A 21 1.21 12.29 -0.30
C HIS A 21 2.71 11.99 -0.26
N SER A 22 3.38 12.19 -1.38
CA SER A 22 4.83 12.03 -1.46
C SER A 22 5.44 13.21 -2.18
N GLU A 23 6.44 13.82 -1.57
CA GLU A 23 7.26 14.83 -2.21
C GLU A 23 8.09 14.22 -3.34
N ILE A 24 8.39 15.06 -4.32
CA ILE A 24 9.22 14.65 -5.45
C ILE A 24 10.68 14.73 -5.03
N ARG A 25 11.39 13.64 -5.24
CA ARG A 25 12.83 13.57 -5.00
C ARG A 25 13.59 13.99 -6.25
N ASP A 26 14.61 14.83 -6.08
CA ASP A 26 15.51 15.21 -7.16
C ASP A 26 16.13 13.99 -7.85
N GLY A 27 16.31 14.10 -9.16
CA GLY A 27 16.86 13.01 -9.99
C GLY A 27 15.93 11.82 -10.20
N SER A 28 14.68 11.87 -9.73
CA SER A 28 13.69 10.81 -9.95
C SER A 28 12.97 10.96 -11.28
N LEU A 29 12.41 9.86 -11.82
CA LEU A 29 11.51 9.90 -12.97
C LEU A 29 10.34 10.88 -12.76
N ARG A 30 9.82 10.96 -11.52
CA ARG A 30 8.75 11.91 -11.17
C ARG A 30 9.18 13.37 -11.30
N ALA A 31 10.44 13.70 -10.96
CA ALA A 31 10.98 15.04 -11.14
C ALA A 31 11.03 15.42 -12.62
N VAL A 32 11.59 14.56 -13.46
CA VAL A 32 11.67 14.78 -14.91
C VAL A 32 10.28 14.90 -15.55
N ALA A 33 9.31 14.09 -15.12
CA ALA A 33 7.94 14.18 -15.64
C ALA A 33 7.27 15.51 -15.23
N GLN A 34 7.47 15.95 -13.99
CA GLN A 34 6.95 17.23 -13.51
C GLN A 34 7.53 18.40 -14.31
N GLU A 35 8.84 18.41 -14.56
CA GLU A 35 9.49 19.43 -15.40
C GLU A 35 8.89 19.50 -16.81
N LYS A 36 8.44 18.35 -17.33
CA LYS A 36 7.80 18.23 -18.64
C LYS A 36 6.27 18.45 -18.59
N GLY A 37 5.70 18.75 -17.42
CA GLY A 37 4.26 18.93 -17.25
C GLY A 37 3.45 17.63 -17.39
N VAL A 38 4.09 16.46 -17.26
CA VAL A 38 3.43 15.14 -17.34
C VAL A 38 3.03 14.68 -15.95
N PRO A 39 1.72 14.47 -15.68
CA PRO A 39 1.27 13.94 -14.39
C PRO A 39 1.69 12.49 -14.23
N ILE A 40 2.16 12.13 -13.04
CA ILE A 40 2.56 10.76 -12.69
C ILE A 40 1.82 10.28 -11.44
N LEU A 41 1.34 9.05 -11.49
CA LEU A 41 0.97 8.24 -10.34
C LEU A 41 2.04 7.16 -10.13
N LEU A 42 2.37 6.88 -8.89
CA LEU A 42 3.20 5.75 -8.50
C LEU A 42 2.31 4.77 -7.74
N TYR A 43 2.25 3.54 -8.21
CA TYR A 43 1.56 2.43 -7.54
C TYR A 43 2.61 1.48 -6.98
N GLU A 44 2.58 1.29 -5.67
CA GLU A 44 3.47 0.38 -4.94
C GLU A 44 2.62 -0.67 -4.23
N ALA A 45 2.78 -1.93 -4.60
CA ALA A 45 2.02 -3.04 -4.03
C ALA A 45 2.70 -4.38 -4.29
N GLY A 46 2.31 -5.40 -3.52
CA GLY A 46 2.90 -6.74 -3.59
C GLY A 46 4.29 -6.81 -2.95
N GLU A 47 4.97 -7.93 -3.15
CA GLU A 47 6.32 -8.17 -2.68
C GLU A 47 7.26 -8.61 -3.81
N ALA A 48 8.57 -8.51 -3.58
CA ALA A 48 9.56 -8.96 -4.54
C ALA A 48 9.52 -10.47 -4.76
N LEU A 49 9.79 -10.91 -5.99
CA LEU A 49 9.93 -12.31 -6.40
C LEU A 49 8.65 -13.16 -6.30
N ARG A 50 7.49 -12.55 -6.07
CA ARG A 50 6.19 -13.22 -6.03
C ARG A 50 5.15 -12.46 -6.84
N PHE A 51 4.19 -13.19 -7.39
CA PHE A 51 2.97 -12.62 -7.92
C PHE A 51 1.96 -12.49 -6.79
N ASP A 52 1.48 -11.27 -6.54
CA ASP A 52 0.37 -10.97 -5.66
C ASP A 52 -0.84 -10.64 -6.51
N GLU A 53 -1.76 -11.58 -6.59
CA GLU A 53 -2.92 -11.49 -7.48
C GLU A 53 -3.81 -10.29 -7.14
N SER A 54 -4.00 -9.99 -5.86
CA SER A 54 -4.78 -8.83 -5.40
C SER A 54 -4.15 -7.52 -5.85
N SER A 55 -2.84 -7.37 -5.69
CA SER A 55 -2.10 -6.21 -6.14
C SER A 55 -2.13 -6.05 -7.65
N ILE A 56 -2.00 -7.16 -8.40
CA ILE A 56 -2.09 -7.16 -9.87
C ILE A 56 -3.47 -6.68 -10.31
N ARG A 57 -4.54 -7.22 -9.74
CA ARG A 57 -5.93 -6.83 -10.09
C ARG A 57 -6.21 -5.37 -9.79
N ILE A 58 -5.83 -4.88 -8.62
CA ILE A 58 -5.98 -3.46 -8.26
C ILE A 58 -5.20 -2.59 -9.27
N GLY A 59 -3.98 -2.97 -9.60
CA GLY A 59 -3.15 -2.26 -10.58
C GLY A 59 -3.77 -2.20 -11.97
N VAL A 60 -4.21 -3.34 -12.51
CA VAL A 60 -4.86 -3.42 -13.84
C VAL A 60 -6.16 -2.61 -13.86
N HIS A 61 -7.03 -2.80 -12.86
CA HIS A 61 -8.28 -2.04 -12.78
C HIS A 61 -8.02 -0.53 -12.65
N GLY A 62 -7.02 -0.15 -11.83
CA GLY A 62 -6.63 1.24 -11.66
C GLY A 62 -6.16 1.89 -12.96
N ILE A 63 -5.31 1.20 -13.72
CA ILE A 63 -4.87 1.68 -15.05
C ILE A 63 -6.07 1.85 -15.99
N VAL A 64 -6.95 0.86 -16.09
CA VAL A 64 -8.14 0.93 -16.95
C VAL A 64 -9.07 2.07 -16.55
N ASN A 65 -9.25 2.31 -15.23
CA ASN A 65 -10.05 3.42 -14.73
C ASN A 65 -9.45 4.78 -15.13
N VAL A 66 -8.13 4.93 -14.98
CA VAL A 66 -7.42 6.15 -15.41
C VAL A 66 -7.55 6.35 -16.92
N LEU A 67 -7.36 5.31 -17.74
CA LEU A 67 -7.52 5.40 -19.19
C LEU A 67 -8.95 5.84 -19.60
N ARG A 68 -9.96 5.39 -18.86
CA ARG A 68 -11.35 5.85 -19.07
C ARG A 68 -11.55 7.31 -18.69
N GLU A 69 -10.95 7.73 -17.57
CA GLU A 69 -11.06 9.09 -17.08
C GLU A 69 -10.43 10.11 -18.04
N ILE A 70 -9.29 9.77 -18.63
CA ILE A 70 -8.63 10.61 -19.64
C ILE A 70 -9.15 10.39 -21.07
N ASN A 71 -10.28 9.69 -21.24
CA ASN A 71 -10.95 9.42 -22.50
C ASN A 71 -10.13 8.60 -23.53
N MET A 72 -9.17 7.79 -23.09
CA MET A 72 -8.47 6.81 -23.94
C MET A 72 -9.25 5.51 -24.09
N LEU A 73 -10.17 5.23 -23.19
CA LEU A 73 -11.12 4.11 -23.27
C LEU A 73 -12.57 4.62 -23.12
N PRO A 74 -13.57 3.91 -23.65
CA PRO A 74 -14.98 4.24 -23.46
C PRO A 74 -15.38 4.24 -21.99
N LYS A 75 -16.23 5.19 -21.60
CA LYS A 75 -16.79 5.24 -20.24
C LYS A 75 -17.74 4.06 -20.03
N LEU A 76 -17.77 3.54 -18.79
CA LEU A 76 -18.72 2.47 -18.44
C LEU A 76 -20.16 3.01 -18.47
N ALA A 77 -21.08 2.20 -19.01
CA ALA A 77 -22.51 2.52 -19.05
C ALA A 77 -23.15 2.59 -17.64
N ARG A 78 -22.60 1.87 -16.65
CA ARG A 78 -22.97 1.97 -15.23
C ARG A 78 -21.78 2.44 -14.42
N LYS A 79 -21.95 3.48 -13.60
CA LYS A 79 -20.97 3.81 -12.55
C LYS A 79 -20.94 2.66 -11.54
N LYS A 80 -19.82 1.92 -11.47
CA LYS A 80 -19.55 1.10 -10.28
C LYS A 80 -19.41 2.04 -9.10
N LEU A 81 -19.84 1.60 -7.93
CA LEU A 81 -19.53 2.30 -6.67
C LEU A 81 -18.01 2.45 -6.58
N VAL A 82 -17.54 3.69 -6.68
CA VAL A 82 -16.12 3.99 -6.53
C VAL A 82 -15.82 3.95 -5.04
N LYS A 83 -15.03 2.99 -4.61
CA LYS A 83 -14.49 2.97 -3.24
C LYS A 83 -13.69 4.23 -3.01
N VAL A 84 -13.90 4.88 -1.87
CA VAL A 84 -13.19 6.11 -1.53
C VAL A 84 -11.89 5.77 -0.83
N PRO A 85 -10.73 5.99 -1.46
CA PRO A 85 -9.43 5.73 -0.84
C PRO A 85 -9.24 6.51 0.46
N VAL A 86 -8.45 5.95 1.35
CA VAL A 86 -7.98 6.69 2.53
C VAL A 86 -6.79 7.56 2.13
N VAL A 87 -6.82 8.82 2.52
CA VAL A 87 -5.78 9.78 2.15
C VAL A 87 -4.92 10.09 3.37
N THR A 88 -3.61 9.95 3.23
CA THR A 88 -2.64 10.34 4.25
C THR A 88 -1.61 11.33 3.72
N LYS A 89 -1.17 12.25 4.58
CA LYS A 89 -0.16 13.26 4.26
C LYS A 89 1.21 12.95 4.85
N SER A 90 1.29 11.98 5.75
CA SER A 90 2.54 11.66 6.43
C SER A 90 2.67 10.17 6.71
N SER A 91 3.85 9.67 6.53
CA SER A 91 4.24 8.31 6.86
C SER A 91 5.70 8.27 7.28
N GLN A 92 6.09 7.24 7.99
CA GLN A 92 7.46 7.05 8.42
C GLN A 92 7.82 5.58 8.45
N TRP A 93 9.07 5.28 8.10
CA TRP A 93 9.65 3.96 8.28
C TRP A 93 10.14 3.77 9.71
N VAL A 94 9.69 2.71 10.36
CA VAL A 94 10.31 2.14 11.55
C VAL A 94 11.50 1.31 11.11
N ARG A 95 12.63 1.48 11.78
CA ARG A 95 13.89 0.81 11.41
C ARG A 95 14.32 -0.19 12.46
N ALA A 96 15.02 -1.23 12.01
CA ALA A 96 15.66 -2.19 12.87
C ALA A 96 16.66 -1.49 13.80
N SER A 97 16.56 -1.75 15.10
CA SER A 97 17.49 -1.24 16.11
C SER A 97 18.82 -1.99 16.08
N GLU A 98 18.76 -3.28 15.78
CA GLU A 98 19.88 -4.20 15.76
C GLU A 98 19.83 -5.09 14.51
N SER A 99 20.94 -5.80 14.24
CA SER A 99 20.99 -6.83 13.22
C SER A 99 20.51 -8.15 13.81
N GLY A 100 19.80 -8.98 13.00
CA GLY A 100 19.33 -10.29 13.48
C GLY A 100 18.16 -10.83 12.68
N MET A 101 17.43 -11.76 13.28
CA MET A 101 16.27 -12.41 12.68
C MET A 101 14.99 -11.65 13.04
N LEU A 102 14.39 -10.99 12.04
CA LEU A 102 13.16 -10.25 12.20
C LEU A 102 11.96 -11.21 12.29
N ARG A 103 11.22 -11.12 13.38
CA ARG A 103 9.95 -11.83 13.58
C ARG A 103 8.82 -10.83 13.77
N THR A 104 8.03 -10.65 12.72
CA THR A 104 6.92 -9.70 12.70
C THR A 104 5.70 -10.28 13.41
N ILE A 105 4.97 -9.45 14.18
CA ILE A 105 3.70 -9.82 14.84
C ILE A 105 2.52 -9.00 14.32
N LYS A 106 2.78 -8.03 13.46
CA LYS A 106 1.78 -7.20 12.80
C LYS A 106 1.80 -7.42 11.29
N ALA A 107 0.63 -7.28 10.67
CA ALA A 107 0.42 -7.44 9.22
C ALA A 107 0.23 -6.08 8.52
N LEU A 108 0.23 -6.11 7.19
CA LEU A 108 -0.22 -4.98 6.38
C LEU A 108 -1.71 -4.69 6.66
N GLY A 109 -2.05 -3.42 6.83
CA GLY A 109 -3.40 -2.97 7.17
C GLY A 109 -3.67 -2.88 8.67
N ASP A 110 -2.86 -3.50 9.52
CA ASP A 110 -3.03 -3.44 10.97
C ASP A 110 -2.88 -2.01 11.51
N THR A 111 -3.77 -1.65 12.39
CA THR A 111 -3.67 -0.43 13.21
C THR A 111 -2.69 -0.65 14.35
N VAL A 112 -1.88 0.36 14.63
CA VAL A 112 -0.89 0.34 15.72
C VAL A 112 -0.95 1.64 16.52
N GLN A 113 -0.64 1.51 17.81
CA GLN A 113 -0.49 2.64 18.72
C GLN A 113 0.99 2.93 18.99
N LYS A 114 1.30 4.18 19.30
CA LYS A 114 2.65 4.58 19.68
C LYS A 114 3.16 3.76 20.86
N GLY A 115 4.33 3.15 20.70
CA GLY A 115 4.96 2.27 21.69
C GLY A 115 4.49 0.82 21.64
N GLU A 116 3.51 0.48 20.82
CA GLU A 116 3.08 -0.90 20.61
C GLU A 116 4.17 -1.70 19.91
N ILE A 117 4.40 -2.93 20.37
CA ILE A 117 5.39 -3.84 19.77
C ILE A 117 4.83 -4.34 18.43
N VAL A 118 5.60 -4.18 17.37
CA VAL A 118 5.23 -4.60 16.00
C VAL A 118 6.06 -5.78 15.51
N ALA A 119 7.25 -5.97 16.07
CA ALA A 119 8.13 -7.10 15.79
C ALA A 119 9.16 -7.30 16.89
N PHE A 120 9.89 -8.40 16.74
CA PHE A 120 11.09 -8.72 17.52
C PHE A 120 12.27 -8.96 16.56
N ILE A 121 13.47 -8.64 17.02
CA ILE A 121 14.73 -9.07 16.37
C ILE A 121 15.43 -10.00 17.36
N ASP A 122 15.61 -11.24 16.93
CA ASP A 122 16.30 -12.26 17.71
C ASP A 122 17.75 -12.36 17.23
N GLU A 123 18.74 -12.24 18.11
CA GLU A 123 20.16 -12.41 17.82
C GLU A 123 20.45 -13.91 17.71
N PRO A 124 20.96 -14.43 16.56
CA PRO A 124 21.11 -15.88 16.37
C PRO A 124 22.21 -16.53 17.22
N LEU A 125 23.16 -15.78 17.73
CA LEU A 125 24.32 -16.28 18.46
C LEU A 125 24.24 -16.07 19.96
N ASP A 126 23.40 -15.12 20.39
CA ASP A 126 23.16 -14.78 21.78
C ASP A 126 21.65 -14.87 22.07
N ASP A 127 21.25 -15.17 23.28
CA ASP A 127 19.84 -15.26 23.70
C ASP A 127 19.19 -13.86 23.86
N GLU A 128 19.64 -12.87 23.08
CA GLU A 128 19.11 -11.52 23.12
C GLU A 128 17.95 -11.34 22.14
N CYS A 129 16.89 -10.65 22.59
CA CYS A 129 15.71 -10.35 21.81
C CYS A 129 15.35 -8.88 21.95
N PHE A 130 15.28 -8.15 20.86
CA PHE A 130 15.03 -6.71 20.81
C PHE A 130 13.62 -6.43 20.29
N GLU A 131 12.88 -5.59 21.02
CA GLU A 131 11.54 -5.16 20.63
C GLU A 131 11.61 -4.01 19.61
N ILE A 132 10.87 -4.15 18.51
CA ILE A 132 10.59 -3.05 17.59
C ILE A 132 9.21 -2.49 17.90
N LYS A 133 9.14 -1.18 18.13
CA LYS A 133 7.91 -0.49 18.52
C LYS A 133 7.48 0.54 17.48
N ALA A 134 6.16 0.69 17.32
CA ALA A 134 5.59 1.77 16.52
C ALA A 134 5.96 3.14 17.12
N SER A 135 6.44 4.05 16.30
CA SER A 135 6.88 5.38 16.73
C SER A 135 5.72 6.37 16.94
N PHE A 136 4.53 6.07 16.39
CA PHE A 136 3.28 6.85 16.50
C PHE A 136 2.08 6.00 16.14
N ASP A 137 0.87 6.52 16.39
CA ASP A 137 -0.39 5.87 16.04
C ASP A 137 -0.61 5.91 14.53
N GLY A 138 -0.97 4.79 13.93
CA GLY A 138 -1.16 4.72 12.48
C GLY A 138 -1.56 3.35 11.97
N ILE A 139 -1.51 3.21 10.64
CA ILE A 139 -1.77 1.95 9.95
C ILE A 139 -0.52 1.52 9.20
N ILE A 140 -0.20 0.24 9.26
CA ILE A 140 0.94 -0.36 8.54
C ILE A 140 0.59 -0.44 7.06
N ILE A 141 1.33 0.30 6.22
CA ILE A 141 1.15 0.35 4.76
C ILE A 141 2.29 -0.33 4.00
N GLY A 142 3.31 -0.79 4.71
CA GLY A 142 4.43 -1.55 4.14
C GLY A 142 5.21 -2.26 5.23
N LYS A 143 5.80 -3.39 4.89
CA LYS A 143 6.69 -4.14 5.79
C LYS A 143 7.77 -4.89 5.03
N SER A 144 8.88 -5.20 5.70
CA SER A 144 9.90 -6.11 5.17
C SER A 144 9.43 -7.56 5.34
N GLU A 145 9.51 -8.33 4.26
CA GLU A 145 9.25 -9.77 4.28
C GLU A 145 10.54 -10.59 4.41
N ILE A 146 11.71 -9.93 4.39
CA ILE A 146 13.01 -10.59 4.53
C ILE A 146 13.27 -10.80 6.02
N PRO A 147 13.47 -12.06 6.46
CA PRO A 147 13.65 -12.34 7.89
C PRO A 147 15.01 -11.89 8.44
N LEU A 148 16.04 -11.76 7.61
CA LEU A 148 17.34 -11.26 8.04
C LEU A 148 17.43 -9.75 7.82
N VAL A 149 17.68 -9.01 8.90
CA VAL A 149 17.80 -7.55 8.85
C VAL A 149 19.12 -7.08 9.45
N GLN A 150 19.57 -5.92 9.00
CA GLN A 150 20.69 -5.19 9.58
C GLN A 150 20.19 -3.98 10.36
N ALA A 151 20.95 -3.56 11.36
CA ALA A 151 20.67 -2.34 12.09
C ALA A 151 20.51 -1.15 11.12
N GLY A 152 19.39 -0.43 11.23
CA GLY A 152 19.03 0.66 10.32
C GLY A 152 18.16 0.29 9.13
N ASP A 153 17.95 -1.01 8.83
CA ASP A 153 17.03 -1.44 7.77
C ASP A 153 15.60 -0.99 8.04
N ALA A 154 14.90 -0.61 6.99
CA ALA A 154 13.49 -0.23 7.06
C ALA A 154 12.62 -1.48 7.19
N VAL A 155 11.89 -1.62 8.29
CA VAL A 155 11.13 -2.85 8.59
C VAL A 155 9.61 -2.67 8.52
N PHE A 156 9.07 -1.51 8.94
CA PHE A 156 7.65 -1.18 8.80
C PHE A 156 7.48 0.24 8.29
N HIS A 157 6.56 0.41 7.34
CA HIS A 157 6.10 1.72 6.88
C HIS A 157 4.74 2.00 7.50
N ILE A 158 4.67 2.97 8.38
CA ILE A 158 3.44 3.34 9.09
C ILE A 158 2.95 4.67 8.54
N ALA A 159 1.68 4.75 8.17
CA ALA A 159 1.01 5.96 7.74
C ALA A 159 0.14 6.53 8.86
N ARG A 160 0.14 7.87 9.00
CA ARG A 160 -0.65 8.57 10.00
C ARG A 160 -1.96 9.04 9.38
N PHE A 161 -3.08 8.76 10.04
CA PHE A 161 -4.41 9.21 9.64
C PHE A 161 -5.01 10.11 10.73
N SER A 162 -5.84 11.05 10.33
CA SER A 162 -6.54 11.94 11.26
C SER A 162 -7.68 11.22 12.01
N ASP A 163 -8.23 10.20 11.40
CA ASP A 163 -9.27 9.33 11.93
C ASP A 163 -8.90 7.87 11.60
N LEU A 164 -8.32 7.20 12.59
CA LEU A 164 -7.80 5.83 12.44
C LEU A 164 -8.94 4.82 12.26
N GLU A 165 -10.02 4.93 13.02
CA GLU A 165 -11.15 4.01 12.97
C GLU A 165 -11.81 4.01 11.59
N THR A 166 -12.10 5.20 11.06
CA THR A 166 -12.62 5.33 9.68
C THR A 166 -11.63 4.82 8.63
N ALA A 167 -10.32 5.01 8.83
CA ALA A 167 -9.32 4.54 7.90
C ALA A 167 -9.19 3.01 7.90
N GLU A 168 -9.20 2.38 9.07
CA GLU A 168 -9.16 0.93 9.26
C GLU A 168 -10.35 0.26 8.57
N HIS A 169 -11.59 0.65 8.87
CA HIS A 169 -12.78 0.09 8.23
C HIS A 169 -12.77 0.22 6.70
N LYS A 170 -12.26 1.32 6.17
CA LYS A 170 -12.15 1.47 4.71
C LYS A 170 -11.14 0.51 4.11
N ILE A 171 -10.00 0.31 4.75
CA ILE A 171 -8.95 -0.59 4.27
C ILE A 171 -9.43 -2.05 4.33
N GLU A 172 -10.08 -2.45 5.42
CA GLU A 172 -10.71 -3.78 5.55
C GLU A 172 -11.71 -4.04 4.42
N TYR A 173 -12.60 -3.08 4.16
CA TYR A 173 -13.58 -3.20 3.06
C TYR A 173 -12.92 -3.35 1.69
N PHE A 174 -11.77 -2.72 1.43
CA PHE A 174 -11.01 -2.95 0.20
C PHE A 174 -10.44 -4.37 0.13
N SER A 175 -10.00 -4.93 1.25
CA SER A 175 -9.40 -6.27 1.32
C SER A 175 -10.44 -7.36 1.10
N GLU A 176 -11.61 -7.26 1.74
CA GLU A 176 -12.72 -8.20 1.60
C GLU A 176 -13.22 -8.31 0.16
N ASP A 177 -13.42 -7.17 -0.51
CA ASP A 177 -13.89 -7.13 -1.90
C ASP A 177 -12.85 -7.68 -2.90
N ALA A 178 -11.56 -7.55 -2.58
CA ALA A 178 -10.50 -8.15 -3.39
C ALA A 178 -10.54 -9.69 -3.29
N ILE A 179 -10.91 -10.23 -2.13
CA ILE A 179 -11.08 -11.68 -1.89
C ILE A 179 -12.35 -12.18 -2.58
N GLU A 180 -13.51 -11.54 -2.38
CA GLU A 180 -14.77 -11.95 -3.01
C GLU A 180 -14.69 -11.96 -4.55
N GLN A 181 -14.00 -10.97 -5.14
CA GLN A 181 -13.80 -10.94 -6.60
C GLN A 181 -12.83 -12.03 -7.07
N SER A 182 -11.94 -12.55 -6.23
CA SER A 182 -11.09 -13.70 -6.57
C SER A 182 -11.88 -14.99 -6.64
N GLU A 183 -12.74 -15.25 -5.67
CA GLU A 183 -13.58 -16.46 -5.62
C GLU A 183 -14.58 -16.51 -6.80
N PHE A 184 -15.14 -15.37 -7.20
CA PHE A 184 -16.08 -15.32 -8.36
C PHE A 184 -15.40 -15.57 -9.71
N HIS A 185 -14.09 -15.36 -9.85
CA HIS A 185 -13.37 -15.62 -11.10
C HIS A 185 -12.96 -17.07 -11.23
N GLU A 186 -12.54 -17.70 -10.14
CA GLU A 186 -12.22 -19.14 -10.13
C GLU A 186 -13.45 -20.00 -10.50
N LEU A 187 -14.66 -19.61 -10.04
CA LEU A 187 -15.90 -20.31 -10.38
C LEU A 187 -16.35 -20.12 -11.85
N ASN A 188 -15.95 -19.04 -12.52
CA ASN A 188 -16.31 -18.80 -13.92
C ASN A 188 -15.28 -19.34 -14.92
N ASP A 189 -14.05 -19.60 -14.52
CA ASP A 189 -13.03 -20.21 -15.38
C ASP A 189 -13.15 -21.74 -15.42
N GLU A 190 -13.75 -22.39 -14.41
CA GLU A 190 -14.06 -23.83 -14.44
C GLU A 190 -15.20 -24.19 -15.42
N ASP A 191 -16.14 -23.28 -15.66
CA ASP A 191 -17.25 -23.47 -16.61
C ASP A 191 -16.85 -23.18 -18.10
N SER A 192 -15.61 -22.79 -18.38
CA SER A 192 -15.14 -22.43 -19.71
C SER A 192 -14.30 -23.51 -20.40
N ILE A 193 -14.21 -24.72 -19.82
CA ILE A 193 -13.51 -25.88 -20.38
C ILE A 193 -14.52 -27.00 -20.64
N GLU A 194 -15.41 -26.80 -21.63
CA GLU A 194 -16.12 -27.86 -22.36
C GLU A 194 -16.06 -27.58 -23.87
#